data_2e0ff3a67048676cc82a7999009b7d6c
#
_entry.id   2e0ff3a67048676cc82a7999009b7d6c
#
_cell.length_a   1.000
_cell.length_b   1.000
_cell.length_c   1.000
_cell.angle_alpha   90.00
_cell.angle_beta   90.00
_cell.angle_gamma   90.00
#
_symmetry.space_group_name_H-M   'P 1'
#
loop_
_entity.id
_entity.type
_entity.pdbx_description
1 polymer ?
#
loop_
_entity_poly.entity_id
_entity_poly.type
_entity_poly.pdbx_seq_one_letter_code
_entity_poly.pdbx_strand_id
1 'polypeptide(L)'
;MPKKGIASHRSTINPGGFAGALITVLLVIGLCPFVARAETAQDSGHINALTFGILPIGGPSESLAAWRPMLDDLGHTLHLPIRSLSVSTYEGLGQAMAEERVDFAFVSGRLALDAVVHDRMQVIAQLTRTNGSRGYYSLLIVAKDSPLRHLDDLFKEPGKLRYARGEVLSVSGYLVPETQVFANRRLDSDTFFSSVSVDNHQNNALAVANGEVDIATNNTADMERFAVRFPDQYARLRVLWTSSLIPHAVVVIRTDLPADLRQRVAAALTSYAKGKNAPAELAKLHLIHDISGFAPAGNEALVPFADIEFTLDRRRAYSAQWVSDAAMQARLKKIDAEHEALVRQLMAPSAP
;
A
#
# COMPACT_ATOMS: atom_id res chain seq x y z
N MET A 1 -1.44 20.40 -57.77
CA MET A 1 -2.55 20.42 -58.74
C MET A 1 -3.54 19.32 -58.37
N PRO A 2 -4.90 19.48 -58.53
CA PRO A 2 -5.74 20.62 -58.16
C PRO A 2 -6.77 20.22 -57.06
N LYS A 3 -7.18 21.11 -56.27
CA LYS A 3 -8.40 21.93 -55.99
C LYS A 3 -9.72 21.40 -56.60
N LYS A 4 -10.75 21.34 -55.75
CA LYS A 4 -12.17 21.71 -55.94
C LYS A 4 -12.99 21.08 -54.78
N GLY A 5 -13.97 21.68 -54.13
CA GLY A 5 -14.71 22.93 -54.33
C GLY A 5 -15.96 22.87 -53.46
N ILE A 6 -16.30 23.94 -52.92
CA ILE A 6 -17.42 24.50 -52.17
C ILE A 6 -18.81 24.05 -52.71
N ALA A 7 -19.79 23.85 -51.81
CA ALA A 7 -21.17 24.29 -52.04
C ALA A 7 -21.95 24.49 -50.74
N SER A 8 -22.34 25.72 -50.55
CA SER A 8 -23.32 26.25 -49.57
C SER A 8 -24.75 26.09 -50.09
N HIS A 9 -25.71 25.86 -49.20
CA HIS A 9 -27.10 26.23 -49.48
C HIS A 9 -27.76 26.90 -48.26
N ARG A 10 -28.04 28.15 -48.46
CA ARG A 10 -29.03 28.96 -47.70
C ARG A 10 -30.40 28.78 -48.33
N SER A 11 -31.44 28.83 -47.57
CA SER A 11 -32.76 29.40 -47.91
C SER A 11 -33.73 29.09 -46.74
N THR A 12 -34.67 29.83 -46.32
CA THR A 12 -35.16 31.22 -46.39
C THR A 12 -36.34 31.30 -45.42
N ILE A 13 -36.55 32.42 -44.87
CA ILE A 13 -37.60 32.90 -43.95
C ILE A 13 -38.97 33.00 -44.69
N ASN A 14 -40.07 32.75 -44.00
CA ASN A 14 -41.18 33.68 -44.04
C ASN A 14 -42.20 33.52 -42.91
N PRO A 15 -42.85 34.62 -42.50
CA PRO A 15 -43.69 34.74 -41.29
C PRO A 15 -45.18 34.90 -41.61
N GLY A 16 -45.99 34.83 -40.62
CA GLY A 16 -47.31 35.51 -40.65
C GLY A 16 -48.45 34.77 -39.98
N GLY A 17 -49.13 35.46 -39.10
CA GLY A 17 -50.51 35.19 -38.80
C GLY A 17 -50.98 35.55 -37.39
N PHE A 18 -51.55 36.73 -37.23
CA PHE A 18 -52.25 37.28 -36.08
C PHE A 18 -53.56 36.59 -35.73
N ALA A 19 -53.90 36.60 -34.46
CA ALA A 19 -55.16 37.07 -33.88
C ALA A 19 -55.87 36.10 -32.86
N GLY A 20 -56.29 36.70 -31.78
CA GLY A 20 -57.52 36.34 -31.11
C GLY A 20 -57.42 36.05 -29.61
N ALA A 21 -57.67 37.08 -28.82
CA ALA A 21 -57.90 37.04 -27.39
C ALA A 21 -59.18 36.32 -27.01
N LEU A 22 -59.17 35.55 -25.94
CA LEU A 22 -60.30 35.38 -25.03
C LEU A 22 -59.79 35.04 -23.62
N ILE A 23 -60.05 35.95 -22.70
CA ILE A 23 -59.78 35.82 -21.28
C ILE A 23 -60.93 34.98 -20.68
N THR A 24 -60.65 33.82 -20.14
CA THR A 24 -61.56 33.10 -19.23
C THR A 24 -60.82 32.86 -17.92
N VAL A 25 -61.21 33.62 -16.92
CA VAL A 25 -60.76 33.43 -15.52
C VAL A 25 -61.47 32.19 -14.97
N LEU A 26 -60.74 31.13 -14.72
CA LEU A 26 -61.23 29.99 -13.96
C LEU A 26 -60.40 29.89 -12.68
N LEU A 27 -61.11 30.17 -11.59
CA LEU A 27 -60.66 29.97 -10.21
C LEU A 27 -60.50 28.48 -9.96
N VAL A 28 -59.26 27.98 -9.92
CA VAL A 28 -58.98 26.58 -9.48
C VAL A 28 -58.35 26.64 -8.12
N ILE A 29 -59.11 26.18 -7.14
CA ILE A 29 -58.77 25.91 -5.75
C ILE A 29 -57.55 24.97 -5.74
N GLY A 30 -56.43 25.42 -5.12
CA GLY A 30 -55.23 24.63 -5.01
C GLY A 30 -55.42 23.41 -4.11
N LEU A 31 -55.42 22.23 -4.69
CA LEU A 31 -54.94 21.02 -4.02
C LEU A 31 -53.44 20.95 -4.17
N CYS A 32 -52.71 21.32 -3.11
CA CYS A 32 -51.30 20.95 -2.99
C CYS A 32 -51.17 19.42 -2.96
N PRO A 33 -50.56 18.79 -3.94
CA PRO A 33 -50.13 17.44 -3.73
C PRO A 33 -48.96 17.45 -2.71
N PHE A 34 -49.21 16.90 -1.56
CA PHE A 34 -48.17 16.54 -0.63
C PHE A 34 -47.27 15.54 -1.37
N VAL A 35 -46.21 16.05 -2.01
CA VAL A 35 -45.15 15.19 -2.53
C VAL A 35 -44.49 14.59 -1.31
N ALA A 36 -44.95 13.41 -0.91
CA ALA A 36 -44.19 12.56 -0.04
C ALA A 36 -42.82 12.35 -0.73
N ARG A 37 -41.81 13.03 -0.23
CA ARG A 37 -40.42 12.77 -0.56
C ARG A 37 -40.18 11.35 -0.10
N ALA A 38 -40.26 10.41 -1.01
CA ALA A 38 -39.75 9.08 -0.79
C ALA A 38 -38.27 9.27 -0.47
N GLU A 39 -37.92 9.17 0.80
CA GLU A 39 -36.56 8.84 1.17
C GLU A 39 -36.23 7.60 0.35
N THR A 40 -35.42 7.77 -0.66
CA THR A 40 -34.75 6.62 -1.31
C THR A 40 -34.00 5.94 -0.18
N ALA A 41 -34.60 4.86 0.33
CA ALA A 41 -33.86 3.89 1.10
C ALA A 41 -32.61 3.61 0.26
N GLN A 42 -31.47 4.05 0.75
CA GLN A 42 -30.18 3.66 0.23
C GLN A 42 -30.26 2.14 0.19
N ASP A 43 -30.25 1.58 -1.01
CA ASP A 43 -30.13 0.15 -1.23
C ASP A 43 -28.86 -0.27 -0.49
N SER A 44 -29.05 -0.75 0.71
CA SER A 44 -27.99 -1.38 1.49
C SER A 44 -27.73 -2.70 0.78
N GLY A 45 -26.94 -2.60 -0.32
CA GLY A 45 -26.55 -3.75 -1.11
C GLY A 45 -26.06 -4.82 -0.15
N HIS A 46 -26.78 -5.94 -0.08
CA HIS A 46 -26.41 -7.05 0.77
C HIS A 46 -24.99 -7.48 0.42
N ILE A 47 -24.03 -7.20 1.30
CA ILE A 47 -22.64 -7.66 1.16
C ILE A 47 -22.69 -9.17 1.34
N ASN A 48 -22.57 -9.91 0.25
CA ASN A 48 -22.65 -11.38 0.25
C ASN A 48 -21.27 -12.05 0.43
N ALA A 49 -20.18 -11.31 0.33
CA ALA A 49 -18.82 -11.77 0.52
C ALA A 49 -17.88 -10.57 0.70
N LEU A 50 -16.75 -10.78 1.35
CA LEU A 50 -15.65 -9.80 1.43
C LEU A 50 -14.45 -10.28 0.61
N THR A 51 -13.69 -9.36 0.03
CA THR A 51 -12.45 -9.65 -0.67
C THR A 51 -11.27 -9.17 0.15
N PHE A 52 -10.35 -10.08 0.49
CA PHE A 52 -9.11 -9.80 1.21
C PHE A 52 -7.94 -9.71 0.24
N GLY A 53 -7.27 -8.57 0.22
CA GLY A 53 -6.05 -8.32 -0.54
C GLY A 53 -4.81 -8.80 0.22
N ILE A 54 -3.92 -9.53 -0.46
CA ILE A 54 -2.72 -10.12 0.15
C ILE A 54 -1.48 -9.51 -0.47
N LEU A 55 -0.61 -8.92 0.37
CA LEU A 55 0.70 -8.42 -0.05
C LEU A 55 1.57 -9.58 -0.57
N PRO A 56 2.14 -9.50 -1.79
CA PRO A 56 2.85 -10.61 -2.43
C PRO A 56 4.31 -10.75 -1.93
N ILE A 57 4.52 -11.07 -0.66
CA ILE A 57 5.87 -11.14 -0.07
C ILE A 57 6.67 -12.34 -0.59
N GLY A 58 6.05 -13.52 -0.67
CA GLY A 58 6.67 -14.78 -1.18
C GLY A 58 6.14 -15.23 -2.54
N GLY A 59 5.44 -14.35 -3.24
CA GLY A 59 4.75 -14.66 -4.49
C GLY A 59 3.27 -15.02 -4.30
N PRO A 60 2.45 -14.94 -5.40
CA PRO A 60 0.99 -15.02 -5.29
C PRO A 60 0.46 -16.35 -4.75
N SER A 61 0.94 -17.48 -5.27
CA SER A 61 0.42 -18.80 -4.90
C SER A 61 0.76 -19.17 -3.45
N GLU A 62 1.96 -18.83 -3.00
CA GLU A 62 2.40 -19.06 -1.64
C GLU A 62 1.61 -18.21 -0.65
N SER A 63 1.44 -16.92 -0.96
CA SER A 63 0.66 -16.00 -0.14
C SER A 63 -0.78 -16.47 0.01
N LEU A 64 -1.43 -16.91 -1.08
CA LEU A 64 -2.78 -17.50 -1.02
C LEU A 64 -2.83 -18.71 -0.10
N ALA A 65 -1.90 -19.65 -0.24
CA ALA A 65 -1.89 -20.90 0.55
C ALA A 65 -1.69 -20.60 2.04
N ALA A 66 -0.82 -19.64 2.38
CA ALA A 66 -0.52 -19.29 3.76
C ALA A 66 -1.69 -18.60 4.47
N TRP A 67 -2.38 -17.67 3.78
CA TRP A 67 -3.48 -16.89 4.37
C TRP A 67 -4.81 -17.64 4.44
N ARG A 68 -5.07 -18.58 3.52
CA ARG A 68 -6.36 -19.26 3.38
C ARG A 68 -6.91 -19.83 4.69
N PRO A 69 -6.15 -20.59 5.51
CA PRO A 69 -6.69 -21.22 6.71
C PRO A 69 -7.24 -20.21 7.74
N MET A 70 -6.57 -19.04 7.87
CA MET A 70 -7.03 -17.96 8.76
C MET A 70 -8.27 -17.26 8.17
N LEU A 71 -8.28 -16.99 6.85
CA LEU A 71 -9.39 -16.30 6.20
C LEU A 71 -10.67 -17.15 6.21
N ASP A 72 -10.56 -18.47 6.11
CA ASP A 72 -11.69 -19.39 6.25
C ASP A 72 -12.28 -19.27 7.67
N ASP A 73 -11.47 -19.25 8.72
CA ASP A 73 -11.92 -19.05 10.11
C ASP A 73 -12.60 -17.68 10.31
N LEU A 74 -12.00 -16.62 9.75
CA LEU A 74 -12.61 -15.28 9.80
C LEU A 74 -13.97 -15.25 9.08
N GLY A 75 -14.07 -15.92 7.93
CA GLY A 75 -15.34 -16.05 7.20
C GLY A 75 -16.42 -16.73 8.03
N HIS A 76 -16.10 -17.81 8.75
CA HIS A 76 -17.01 -18.45 9.68
C HIS A 76 -17.41 -17.52 10.83
N THR A 77 -16.46 -16.79 11.42
CA THR A 77 -16.73 -15.86 12.53
C THR A 77 -17.61 -14.69 12.11
N LEU A 78 -17.42 -14.18 10.91
CA LEU A 78 -18.18 -13.06 10.37
C LEU A 78 -19.53 -13.47 9.75
N HIS A 79 -19.76 -14.77 9.53
CA HIS A 79 -20.88 -15.31 8.74
C HIS A 79 -20.93 -14.74 7.30
N LEU A 80 -19.77 -14.46 6.74
CA LEU A 80 -19.58 -13.92 5.39
C LEU A 80 -18.38 -14.62 4.73
N PRO A 81 -18.55 -15.18 3.52
CA PRO A 81 -17.43 -15.72 2.77
C PRO A 81 -16.34 -14.66 2.54
N ILE A 82 -15.06 -15.03 2.71
CA ILE A 82 -13.93 -14.17 2.39
C ILE A 82 -13.21 -14.76 1.17
N ARG A 83 -13.18 -13.97 0.09
CA ARG A 83 -12.41 -14.27 -1.11
C ARG A 83 -11.01 -13.70 -0.96
N SER A 84 -10.01 -14.45 -1.38
CA SER A 84 -8.62 -13.97 -1.38
C SER A 84 -8.26 -13.42 -2.74
N LEU A 85 -7.68 -12.23 -2.78
CA LEU A 85 -7.06 -11.66 -3.96
C LEU A 85 -5.55 -11.57 -3.73
N SER A 86 -4.79 -12.30 -4.54
CA SER A 86 -3.33 -12.21 -4.56
C SER A 86 -2.88 -11.73 -5.93
N VAL A 87 -1.85 -10.90 -5.93
CA VAL A 87 -1.27 -10.24 -7.10
C VAL A 87 0.23 -10.49 -7.13
N SER A 88 0.88 -10.17 -8.25
CA SER A 88 2.32 -10.38 -8.39
C SER A 88 3.17 -9.22 -7.87
N THR A 89 2.58 -8.03 -7.74
CA THR A 89 3.31 -6.79 -7.40
C THR A 89 2.58 -5.97 -6.33
N TYR A 90 3.31 -5.14 -5.61
CA TYR A 90 2.74 -4.17 -4.65
C TYR A 90 1.86 -3.15 -5.36
N GLU A 91 2.30 -2.68 -6.53
CA GLU A 91 1.51 -1.77 -7.38
C GLU A 91 0.18 -2.40 -7.79
N GLY A 92 0.19 -3.69 -8.18
CA GLY A 92 -1.04 -4.42 -8.53
C GLY A 92 -2.02 -4.53 -7.37
N LEU A 93 -1.55 -4.63 -6.12
CA LEU A 93 -2.41 -4.59 -4.94
C LEU A 93 -2.96 -3.18 -4.71
N GLY A 94 -2.13 -2.14 -4.85
CA GLY A 94 -2.55 -0.74 -4.78
C GLY A 94 -3.66 -0.44 -5.80
N GLN A 95 -3.45 -0.85 -7.05
CA GLN A 95 -4.45 -0.69 -8.09
C GLN A 95 -5.76 -1.44 -7.76
N ALA A 96 -5.68 -2.65 -7.22
CA ALA A 96 -6.87 -3.41 -6.83
C ALA A 96 -7.66 -2.73 -5.69
N MET A 97 -6.98 -2.04 -4.76
CA MET A 97 -7.62 -1.22 -3.73
C MET A 97 -8.25 0.04 -4.31
N ALA A 98 -7.54 0.78 -5.17
CA ALA A 98 -8.05 1.97 -5.85
C ALA A 98 -9.28 1.69 -6.73
N GLU A 99 -9.34 0.51 -7.34
CA GLU A 99 -10.47 0.03 -8.14
C GLU A 99 -11.60 -0.62 -7.30
N GLU A 100 -11.53 -0.53 -5.97
CA GLU A 100 -12.51 -1.09 -5.03
C GLU A 100 -12.73 -2.61 -5.16
N ARG A 101 -11.76 -3.35 -5.74
CA ARG A 101 -11.78 -4.82 -5.85
C ARG A 101 -11.39 -5.54 -4.57
N VAL A 102 -10.96 -4.80 -3.56
CA VAL A 102 -10.51 -5.28 -2.26
C VAL A 102 -11.27 -4.54 -1.17
N ASP A 103 -11.91 -5.27 -0.27
CA ASP A 103 -12.64 -4.70 0.86
C ASP A 103 -11.73 -4.43 2.06
N PHE A 104 -10.79 -5.34 2.31
CA PHE A 104 -9.75 -5.16 3.32
C PHE A 104 -8.47 -5.88 2.89
N ALA A 105 -7.30 -5.42 3.37
CA ALA A 105 -6.02 -5.93 2.89
C ALA A 105 -4.93 -5.91 3.95
N PHE A 106 -4.03 -6.88 3.90
CA PHE A 106 -2.75 -6.84 4.59
C PHE A 106 -1.72 -6.16 3.67
N VAL A 107 -1.14 -5.05 4.15
CA VAL A 107 -0.30 -4.17 3.33
C VAL A 107 0.94 -3.67 4.09
N SER A 108 1.98 -3.29 3.34
CA SER A 108 3.13 -2.57 3.89
C SER A 108 2.73 -1.15 4.32
N GLY A 109 3.50 -0.56 5.24
CA GLY A 109 3.21 0.80 5.72
C GLY A 109 3.16 1.85 4.61
N ARG A 110 4.04 1.74 3.59
CA ARG A 110 4.04 2.65 2.44
C ARG A 110 2.77 2.52 1.60
N LEU A 111 2.39 1.28 1.28
CA LEU A 111 1.16 1.03 0.52
C LEU A 111 -0.09 1.42 1.32
N ALA A 112 -0.06 1.24 2.66
CA ALA A 112 -1.12 1.69 3.54
C ALA A 112 -1.28 3.22 3.55
N LEU A 113 -0.20 3.99 3.50
CA LEU A 113 -0.26 5.46 3.36
C LEU A 113 -1.01 5.86 2.11
N ASP A 114 -0.66 5.29 0.96
CA ASP A 114 -1.36 5.57 -0.31
C ASP A 114 -2.85 5.20 -0.21
N ALA A 115 -3.16 4.01 0.31
CA ALA A 115 -4.52 3.52 0.46
C ALA A 115 -5.38 4.42 1.39
N VAL A 116 -4.82 4.91 2.50
CA VAL A 116 -5.53 5.79 3.44
C VAL A 116 -5.72 7.20 2.86
N VAL A 117 -4.73 7.71 2.13
CA VAL A 117 -4.77 9.07 1.58
C VAL A 117 -5.66 9.16 0.33
N HIS A 118 -5.62 8.15 -0.54
CA HIS A 118 -6.21 8.21 -1.89
C HIS A 118 -7.37 7.24 -2.12
N ASP A 119 -7.36 6.05 -1.49
CA ASP A 119 -8.23 4.93 -1.86
C ASP A 119 -9.36 4.68 -0.86
N ARG A 120 -9.70 5.67 -0.02
CA ARG A 120 -10.77 5.54 1.00
C ARG A 120 -10.61 4.33 1.92
N MET A 121 -9.39 4.02 2.31
CA MET A 121 -9.09 2.98 3.29
C MET A 121 -8.83 3.57 4.67
N GLN A 122 -8.95 2.76 5.72
CA GLN A 122 -8.51 3.08 7.08
C GLN A 122 -7.80 1.88 7.69
N VAL A 123 -6.83 2.13 8.57
CA VAL A 123 -6.16 1.08 9.35
C VAL A 123 -7.12 0.58 10.44
N ILE A 124 -7.20 -0.74 10.59
CA ILE A 124 -8.02 -1.40 11.64
C ILE A 124 -7.21 -2.32 12.56
N ALA A 125 -6.02 -2.74 12.14
CA ALA A 125 -5.17 -3.60 12.94
C ALA A 125 -3.71 -3.52 12.51
N GLN A 126 -2.79 -3.79 13.43
CA GLN A 126 -1.37 -3.95 13.16
C GLN A 126 -0.94 -5.37 13.53
N LEU A 127 -0.09 -5.96 12.70
CA LEU A 127 0.49 -7.28 12.91
C LEU A 127 1.32 -7.32 14.20
N THR A 128 1.25 -8.47 14.92
CA THR A 128 2.12 -8.79 16.05
C THR A 128 2.89 -10.09 15.79
N ARG A 129 4.08 -10.23 16.36
CA ARG A 129 4.91 -11.42 16.21
C ARG A 129 5.10 -12.19 17.52
N THR A 130 5.41 -13.49 17.40
CA THR A 130 5.60 -14.39 18.54
C THR A 130 6.74 -13.99 19.48
N ASN A 131 7.79 -13.36 18.93
CA ASN A 131 8.93 -12.86 19.71
C ASN A 131 8.64 -11.52 20.43
N GLY A 132 7.41 -11.00 20.35
CA GLY A 132 7.00 -9.74 20.98
C GLY A 132 7.68 -8.49 20.38
N SER A 133 8.33 -8.61 19.21
CA SER A 133 8.97 -7.46 18.58
C SER A 133 7.96 -6.38 18.23
N ARG A 134 8.37 -5.11 18.36
CA ARG A 134 7.55 -3.94 17.98
C ARG A 134 7.67 -3.60 16.50
N GLY A 135 8.53 -4.32 15.78
CA GLY A 135 8.82 -4.10 14.38
C GLY A 135 9.89 -5.08 13.89
N TYR A 136 10.46 -4.76 12.76
CA TYR A 136 11.47 -5.53 12.07
C TYR A 136 12.54 -4.60 11.48
N TYR A 137 13.58 -5.15 10.87
CA TYR A 137 14.69 -4.38 10.31
C TYR A 137 14.85 -4.67 8.83
N SER A 138 15.12 -3.64 8.05
CA SER A 138 15.63 -3.78 6.69
C SER A 138 17.09 -4.19 6.72
N LEU A 139 17.49 -5.00 5.77
CA LEU A 139 18.83 -5.56 5.65
C LEU A 139 19.39 -5.29 4.25
N LEU A 140 20.69 -5.07 4.16
CA LEU A 140 21.45 -5.35 2.95
C LEU A 140 22.20 -6.67 3.17
N ILE A 141 22.01 -7.60 2.25
CA ILE A 141 22.62 -8.94 2.29
C ILE A 141 23.59 -9.13 1.14
N VAL A 142 24.66 -9.87 1.40
CA VAL A 142 25.71 -10.22 0.44
C VAL A 142 26.07 -11.69 0.57
N ALA A 143 26.79 -12.24 -0.41
CA ALA A 143 27.36 -13.57 -0.28
C ALA A 143 28.34 -13.62 0.91
N LYS A 144 28.44 -14.79 1.55
CA LYS A 144 29.26 -15.00 2.75
C LYS A 144 30.75 -14.70 2.51
N ASP A 145 31.23 -15.01 1.33
CA ASP A 145 32.61 -14.80 0.85
C ASP A 145 32.80 -13.46 0.14
N SER A 146 31.75 -12.64 0.02
CA SER A 146 31.83 -11.29 -0.59
C SER A 146 32.99 -10.49 -0.02
N PRO A 147 33.73 -9.70 -0.84
CA PRO A 147 34.78 -8.78 -0.37
C PRO A 147 34.23 -7.60 0.43
N LEU A 148 32.94 -7.29 0.31
CA LEU A 148 32.30 -6.18 1.07
C LEU A 148 32.20 -6.59 2.54
N ARG A 149 33.03 -6.03 3.41
CA ARG A 149 33.05 -6.33 4.85
C ARG A 149 32.22 -5.35 5.69
N HIS A 150 32.18 -4.12 5.26
CA HIS A 150 31.45 -3.01 5.90
C HIS A 150 30.62 -2.26 4.88
N LEU A 151 29.60 -1.52 5.34
CA LEU A 151 28.75 -0.73 4.46
C LEU A 151 29.54 0.25 3.58
N ASP A 152 30.62 0.84 4.11
CA ASP A 152 31.44 1.80 3.36
C ASP A 152 32.20 1.17 2.19
N ASP A 153 32.44 -0.14 2.20
CA ASP A 153 33.06 -0.84 1.08
C ASP A 153 32.18 -0.79 -0.18
N LEU A 154 30.86 -0.71 0.00
CA LEU A 154 29.90 -0.58 -1.09
C LEU A 154 30.17 0.66 -1.96
N PHE A 155 30.66 1.75 -1.36
CA PHE A 155 30.80 3.05 -2.02
C PHE A 155 32.19 3.27 -2.64
N LYS A 156 33.11 2.32 -2.52
CA LYS A 156 34.48 2.44 -3.06
C LYS A 156 34.53 2.34 -4.59
N GLU A 157 33.60 1.60 -5.19
CA GLU A 157 33.59 1.30 -6.62
C GLU A 157 32.21 1.52 -7.25
N PRO A 158 31.78 2.78 -7.44
CA PRO A 158 30.50 3.09 -8.09
C PRO A 158 30.38 2.44 -9.46
N GLY A 159 29.20 1.95 -9.80
CA GLY A 159 28.92 1.37 -11.13
C GLY A 159 29.49 -0.03 -11.37
N LYS A 160 30.06 -0.71 -10.35
CA LYS A 160 30.62 -2.07 -10.53
C LYS A 160 29.73 -3.20 -10.03
N LEU A 161 28.98 -2.97 -8.96
CA LEU A 161 28.18 -4.00 -8.30
C LEU A 161 26.80 -4.11 -8.92
N ARG A 162 26.24 -5.33 -8.94
CA ARG A 162 24.87 -5.65 -9.32
C ARG A 162 23.99 -5.68 -8.06
N TYR A 163 22.84 -5.04 -8.12
CA TYR A 163 21.94 -4.86 -6.98
C TYR A 163 20.56 -5.44 -7.24
N ALA A 164 19.99 -6.14 -6.27
CA ALA A 164 18.59 -6.53 -6.28
C ALA A 164 17.84 -5.83 -5.14
N ARG A 165 16.72 -5.20 -5.44
CA ARG A 165 15.90 -4.48 -4.47
C ARG A 165 14.41 -4.84 -4.56
N GLY A 166 13.67 -4.48 -3.53
CA GLY A 166 12.21 -4.55 -3.56
C GLY A 166 11.59 -3.45 -4.43
N GLU A 167 10.29 -3.57 -4.68
CA GLU A 167 9.50 -2.54 -5.35
C GLU A 167 9.51 -1.23 -4.56
N VAL A 168 9.24 -0.10 -5.23
CA VAL A 168 9.24 1.25 -4.63
C VAL A 168 8.23 1.42 -3.48
N LEU A 169 7.18 0.61 -3.46
CA LEU A 169 6.19 0.55 -2.37
C LEU A 169 6.61 -0.36 -1.21
N SER A 170 7.77 -1.03 -1.31
CA SER A 170 8.32 -1.84 -0.23
C SER A 170 9.08 -0.97 0.78
N VAL A 171 8.67 -1.02 2.04
CA VAL A 171 9.36 -0.26 3.11
C VAL A 171 10.78 -0.76 3.30
N SER A 172 10.97 -2.07 3.56
CA SER A 172 12.28 -2.65 3.82
C SER A 172 13.08 -2.96 2.56
N GLY A 173 12.41 -3.15 1.44
CA GLY A 173 13.05 -3.47 0.16
C GLY A 173 13.53 -2.24 -0.61
N TYR A 174 12.98 -1.05 -0.32
CA TYR A 174 13.32 0.17 -1.02
C TYR A 174 13.37 1.41 -0.13
N LEU A 175 12.25 1.82 0.49
CA LEU A 175 12.13 3.11 1.15
C LEU A 175 13.20 3.33 2.24
N VAL A 176 13.40 2.36 3.12
CA VAL A 176 14.36 2.44 4.22
C VAL A 176 15.82 2.36 3.75
N PRO A 177 16.23 1.42 2.88
CA PRO A 177 17.57 1.43 2.29
C PRO A 177 17.87 2.73 1.55
N GLU A 178 16.93 3.23 0.73
CA GLU A 178 17.08 4.51 0.05
C GLU A 178 17.30 5.64 1.04
N THR A 179 16.49 5.72 2.08
CA THR A 179 16.57 6.80 3.07
C THR A 179 17.84 6.72 3.90
N GLN A 180 18.20 5.54 4.43
CA GLN A 180 19.26 5.42 5.45
C GLN A 180 20.65 5.16 4.86
N VAL A 181 20.73 4.59 3.64
CA VAL A 181 22.01 4.21 3.02
C VAL A 181 22.40 5.17 1.89
N PHE A 182 21.52 5.32 0.88
CA PHE A 182 21.88 6.03 -0.35
C PHE A 182 21.64 7.53 -0.26
N ALA A 183 20.44 7.98 0.07
CA ALA A 183 20.11 9.40 0.14
C ALA A 183 20.92 10.16 1.20
N ASN A 184 21.37 9.49 2.26
CA ASN A 184 22.33 10.05 3.24
C ASN A 184 23.66 10.46 2.60
N ARG A 185 24.03 9.81 1.49
CA ARG A 185 25.26 10.07 0.73
C ARG A 185 25.01 10.86 -0.54
N ARG A 186 23.79 11.39 -0.71
CA ARG A 186 23.32 12.06 -1.93
C ARG A 186 23.40 11.16 -3.17
N LEU A 187 23.18 9.87 -2.98
CA LEU A 187 23.15 8.86 -4.03
C LEU A 187 21.72 8.38 -4.23
N ASP A 188 21.47 7.86 -5.41
CA ASP A 188 20.24 7.15 -5.79
C ASP A 188 20.64 5.72 -6.17
N SER A 189 20.00 4.71 -5.55
CA SER A 189 20.38 3.32 -5.78
C SER A 189 20.18 2.88 -7.24
N ASP A 190 19.18 3.43 -7.93
CA ASP A 190 18.89 3.06 -9.32
C ASP A 190 19.98 3.52 -10.31
N THR A 191 20.78 4.51 -9.94
CA THR A 191 21.87 5.03 -10.77
C THR A 191 23.26 4.70 -10.25
N PHE A 192 23.37 4.24 -9.00
CA PHE A 192 24.65 3.96 -8.35
C PHE A 192 25.28 2.63 -8.80
N PHE A 193 24.49 1.60 -9.06
CA PHE A 193 24.95 0.26 -9.39
C PHE A 193 25.14 0.04 -10.91
N SER A 194 25.89 -1.01 -11.27
CA SER A 194 26.05 -1.41 -12.67
C SER A 194 24.74 -1.93 -13.30
N SER A 195 23.92 -2.56 -12.47
CA SER A 195 22.56 -2.99 -12.81
C SER A 195 21.70 -3.08 -11.55
N VAL A 196 20.41 -2.85 -11.73
CA VAL A 196 19.40 -2.97 -10.66
C VAL A 196 18.30 -3.89 -11.14
N SER A 197 17.99 -4.94 -10.36
CA SER A 197 16.82 -5.79 -10.55
C SER A 197 15.82 -5.56 -9.43
N VAL A 198 14.53 -5.75 -9.73
CA VAL A 198 13.43 -5.53 -8.78
C VAL A 198 12.64 -6.82 -8.64
N ASP A 199 12.62 -7.39 -7.43
CA ASP A 199 11.88 -8.61 -7.14
C ASP A 199 11.49 -8.66 -5.65
N ASN A 200 10.77 -9.69 -5.23
CA ASN A 200 10.43 -9.95 -3.83
C ASN A 200 11.67 -10.37 -3.02
N HIS A 201 11.54 -10.32 -1.70
CA HIS A 201 12.65 -10.60 -0.77
C HIS A 201 13.24 -12.01 -0.92
N GLN A 202 12.40 -13.03 -1.20
CA GLN A 202 12.85 -14.39 -1.40
C GLN A 202 13.74 -14.52 -2.64
N ASN A 203 13.28 -13.98 -3.78
CA ASN A 203 14.02 -14.02 -5.03
C ASN A 203 15.31 -13.20 -4.95
N ASN A 204 15.28 -12.04 -4.28
CA ASN A 204 16.47 -11.23 -4.01
C ASN A 204 17.51 -12.01 -3.18
N ALA A 205 17.10 -12.77 -2.15
CA ALA A 205 18.01 -13.58 -1.39
C ALA A 205 18.59 -14.75 -2.21
N LEU A 206 17.78 -15.40 -3.04
CA LEU A 206 18.22 -16.45 -3.97
C LEU A 206 19.22 -15.91 -4.98
N ALA A 207 18.98 -14.72 -5.55
CA ALA A 207 19.88 -14.10 -6.52
C ALA A 207 21.27 -13.83 -5.93
N VAL A 208 21.37 -13.39 -4.67
CA VAL A 208 22.68 -13.24 -3.99
C VAL A 208 23.31 -14.61 -3.73
N ALA A 209 22.54 -15.59 -3.20
CA ALA A 209 23.06 -16.91 -2.87
C ALA A 209 23.58 -17.66 -4.10
N ASN A 210 23.01 -17.40 -5.28
CA ASN A 210 23.39 -17.98 -6.57
C ASN A 210 24.46 -17.18 -7.32
N GLY A 211 24.88 -16.00 -6.81
CA GLY A 211 25.86 -15.14 -7.48
C GLY A 211 25.33 -14.38 -8.69
N GLU A 212 24.02 -14.27 -8.83
CA GLU A 212 23.37 -13.50 -9.92
C GLU A 212 23.49 -11.99 -9.68
N VAL A 213 23.49 -11.55 -8.40
CA VAL A 213 23.76 -10.19 -7.95
C VAL A 213 24.75 -10.21 -6.79
N ASP A 214 25.38 -9.05 -6.54
CA ASP A 214 26.44 -8.93 -5.54
C ASP A 214 25.90 -8.52 -4.17
N ILE A 215 24.78 -7.81 -4.16
CA ILE A 215 24.10 -7.28 -2.96
C ILE A 215 22.58 -7.22 -3.20
N ALA A 216 21.80 -7.43 -2.15
CA ALA A 216 20.35 -7.24 -2.24
C ALA A 216 19.74 -6.67 -0.95
N THR A 217 18.55 -6.08 -1.08
CA THR A 217 17.71 -5.74 0.07
C THR A 217 16.93 -6.96 0.55
N ASN A 218 16.76 -7.03 1.87
CA ASN A 218 15.90 -8.00 2.52
C ASN A 218 15.39 -7.43 3.85
N ASN A 219 14.83 -8.26 4.72
CA ASN A 219 14.47 -7.90 6.08
C ASN A 219 14.58 -9.09 7.04
N THR A 220 14.60 -8.80 8.35
CA THR A 220 14.79 -9.84 9.36
C THR A 220 13.69 -10.89 9.33
N ALA A 221 12.44 -10.51 9.12
CA ALA A 221 11.30 -11.44 9.10
C ALA A 221 11.37 -12.43 7.94
N ASP A 222 11.68 -11.93 6.73
CA ASP A 222 11.77 -12.77 5.54
C ASP A 222 13.05 -13.64 5.55
N MET A 223 14.15 -13.14 6.13
CA MET A 223 15.37 -13.93 6.29
C MET A 223 15.20 -15.09 7.29
N GLU A 224 14.41 -14.91 8.38
CA GLU A 224 14.06 -16.02 9.28
C GLU A 224 13.29 -17.11 8.52
N ARG A 225 12.30 -16.77 7.71
CA ARG A 225 11.56 -17.71 6.88
C ARG A 225 12.43 -18.34 5.79
N PHE A 226 13.29 -17.54 5.16
CA PHE A 226 14.24 -17.99 4.16
C PHE A 226 15.20 -19.04 4.72
N ALA A 227 15.69 -18.86 5.96
CA ALA A 227 16.57 -19.82 6.64
C ALA A 227 15.91 -21.20 6.82
N VAL A 228 14.60 -21.24 7.10
CA VAL A 228 13.85 -22.50 7.25
C VAL A 228 13.60 -23.16 5.89
N ARG A 229 13.27 -22.36 4.88
CA ARG A 229 12.84 -22.86 3.58
C ARG A 229 14.01 -23.21 2.64
N PHE A 230 15.09 -22.45 2.72
CA PHE A 230 16.27 -22.54 1.86
C PHE A 230 17.56 -22.57 2.70
N PRO A 231 17.75 -23.57 3.59
CA PRO A 231 18.86 -23.57 4.54
C PRO A 231 20.24 -23.53 3.88
N ASP A 232 20.41 -24.21 2.74
CA ASP A 232 21.68 -24.26 2.02
C ASP A 232 22.02 -22.89 1.38
N GLN A 233 21.03 -22.20 0.85
CA GLN A 233 21.21 -20.87 0.29
C GLN A 233 21.40 -19.84 1.39
N TYR A 234 20.66 -19.93 2.49
CA TYR A 234 20.84 -19.06 3.66
C TYR A 234 22.25 -19.15 4.22
N ALA A 235 22.84 -20.37 4.29
CA ALA A 235 24.20 -20.57 4.78
C ALA A 235 25.28 -19.88 3.92
N ARG A 236 24.95 -19.49 2.68
CA ARG A 236 25.83 -18.74 1.77
C ARG A 236 25.70 -17.23 1.89
N LEU A 237 24.79 -16.73 2.74
CA LEU A 237 24.50 -15.32 2.91
C LEU A 237 25.06 -14.77 4.22
N ARG A 238 25.25 -13.48 4.26
CA ARG A 238 25.44 -12.70 5.50
C ARG A 238 24.87 -11.30 5.36
N VAL A 239 24.54 -10.72 6.49
CA VAL A 239 24.10 -9.33 6.58
C VAL A 239 25.31 -8.41 6.49
N LEU A 240 25.23 -7.41 5.63
CA LEU A 240 26.18 -6.31 5.49
C LEU A 240 25.76 -5.09 6.30
N TRP A 241 24.46 -4.80 6.36
CA TRP A 241 23.90 -3.65 7.04
C TRP A 241 22.50 -3.95 7.57
N THR A 242 22.15 -3.28 8.69
CA THR A 242 20.84 -3.37 9.35
C THR A 242 20.32 -1.96 9.61
N SER A 243 19.06 -1.70 9.33
CA SER A 243 18.39 -0.41 9.52
C SER A 243 18.07 -0.09 10.98
N SER A 244 17.51 1.10 11.22
CA SER A 244 16.66 1.36 12.40
C SER A 244 15.39 0.52 12.35
N LEU A 245 14.70 0.39 13.51
CA LEU A 245 13.46 -0.38 13.62
C LEU A 245 12.37 0.18 12.70
N ILE A 246 11.70 -0.72 11.98
CA ILE A 246 10.54 -0.44 11.12
C ILE A 246 9.30 -1.01 11.82
N PRO A 247 8.22 -0.27 12.01
CA PRO A 247 6.97 -0.81 12.55
C PRO A 247 6.41 -1.93 11.65
N HIS A 248 5.65 -2.84 12.25
CA HIS A 248 5.01 -3.93 11.49
C HIS A 248 3.98 -3.42 10.49
N ALA A 249 3.70 -4.26 9.48
CA ALA A 249 2.63 -4.09 8.51
C ALA A 249 1.25 -4.00 9.18
N VAL A 250 0.29 -3.45 8.46
CA VAL A 250 -1.08 -3.21 8.95
C VAL A 250 -2.13 -3.90 8.10
N VAL A 251 -3.34 -3.98 8.63
CA VAL A 251 -4.55 -4.32 7.87
C VAL A 251 -5.35 -3.05 7.68
N VAL A 252 -5.69 -2.76 6.43
CA VAL A 252 -6.58 -1.66 6.04
C VAL A 252 -7.93 -2.19 5.59
N ILE A 253 -8.99 -1.39 5.73
CA ILE A 253 -10.37 -1.70 5.31
C ILE A 253 -11.01 -0.49 4.63
N ARG A 254 -11.88 -0.69 3.66
CA ARG A 254 -12.62 0.37 2.99
C ARG A 254 -13.52 1.13 3.97
N THR A 255 -13.54 2.45 3.86
CA THR A 255 -14.30 3.33 4.75
C THR A 255 -15.79 3.40 4.39
N ASP A 256 -16.17 3.05 3.16
CA ASP A 256 -17.57 3.04 2.68
C ASP A 256 -18.34 1.76 3.04
N LEU A 257 -17.66 0.75 3.58
CA LEU A 257 -18.35 -0.41 4.18
C LEU A 257 -19.13 0.01 5.43
N PRO A 258 -20.27 -0.65 5.74
CA PRO A 258 -21.03 -0.37 6.96
C PRO A 258 -20.17 -0.37 8.21
N ALA A 259 -20.35 0.60 9.09
CA ALA A 259 -19.51 0.79 10.28
C ALA A 259 -19.52 -0.44 11.21
N ASP A 260 -20.69 -1.09 11.38
CA ASP A 260 -20.80 -2.33 12.16
C ASP A 260 -19.98 -3.48 11.55
N LEU A 261 -19.95 -3.60 10.23
CA LEU A 261 -19.15 -4.61 9.53
C LEU A 261 -17.65 -4.33 9.71
N ARG A 262 -17.22 -3.07 9.55
CA ARG A 262 -15.81 -2.68 9.79
C ARG A 262 -15.37 -3.03 11.21
N GLN A 263 -16.21 -2.72 12.22
CA GLN A 263 -15.94 -3.04 13.60
C GLN A 263 -15.90 -4.56 13.86
N ARG A 264 -16.80 -5.34 13.25
CA ARG A 264 -16.79 -6.81 13.34
C ARG A 264 -15.53 -7.41 12.73
N VAL A 265 -15.08 -6.92 11.56
CA VAL A 265 -13.84 -7.37 10.93
C VAL A 265 -12.64 -7.06 11.82
N ALA A 266 -12.55 -5.83 12.35
CA ALA A 266 -11.47 -5.42 13.27
C ALA A 266 -11.47 -6.27 14.54
N ALA A 267 -12.63 -6.53 15.15
CA ALA A 267 -12.77 -7.36 16.34
C ALA A 267 -12.38 -8.82 16.07
N ALA A 268 -12.81 -9.40 14.94
CA ALA A 268 -12.46 -10.76 14.55
C ALA A 268 -10.94 -10.92 14.35
N LEU A 269 -10.28 -9.98 13.67
CA LEU A 269 -8.83 -9.96 13.52
C LEU A 269 -8.10 -9.85 14.86
N THR A 270 -8.49 -8.87 15.67
CA THR A 270 -7.76 -8.56 16.92
C THR A 270 -8.02 -9.55 18.06
N SER A 271 -9.09 -10.35 17.98
CA SER A 271 -9.37 -11.45 18.90
C SER A 271 -8.82 -12.80 18.42
N TYR A 272 -8.41 -12.94 17.17
CA TYR A 272 -7.87 -14.17 16.60
C TYR A 272 -6.61 -14.63 17.35
N ALA A 273 -6.52 -15.92 17.61
CA ALA A 273 -5.48 -16.57 18.43
C ALA A 273 -5.43 -16.12 19.91
N LYS A 274 -6.53 -15.57 20.46
CA LYS A 274 -6.62 -15.17 21.89
C LYS A 274 -7.69 -15.91 22.66
N GLY A 275 -8.47 -16.81 22.03
CA GLY A 275 -9.58 -17.52 22.63
C GLY A 275 -9.25 -18.99 22.97
N LYS A 276 -10.30 -19.79 23.12
CA LYS A 276 -10.17 -21.23 23.41
C LYS A 276 -9.45 -22.04 22.33
N ASN A 277 -9.54 -21.57 21.07
CA ASN A 277 -8.91 -22.20 19.91
C ASN A 277 -7.52 -21.64 19.61
N ALA A 278 -6.98 -20.78 20.48
CA ALA A 278 -5.72 -20.06 20.25
C ALA A 278 -4.56 -20.94 19.76
N PRO A 279 -4.32 -22.16 20.27
CA PRO A 279 -3.23 -22.99 19.78
C PRO A 279 -3.38 -23.38 18.29
N ALA A 280 -4.61 -23.74 17.87
CA ALA A 280 -4.89 -24.11 16.48
C ALA A 280 -4.85 -22.89 15.54
N GLU A 281 -5.38 -21.74 15.99
CA GLU A 281 -5.36 -20.47 15.27
C GLU A 281 -3.93 -19.93 15.16
N LEU A 282 -3.11 -20.04 16.19
CA LEU A 282 -1.70 -19.66 16.18
C LEU A 282 -0.90 -20.51 15.19
N ALA A 283 -1.16 -21.82 15.10
CA ALA A 283 -0.54 -22.67 14.12
C ALA A 283 -0.84 -22.21 12.67
N LYS A 284 -2.04 -21.71 12.41
CA LYS A 284 -2.40 -21.12 11.09
C LYS A 284 -1.67 -19.79 10.85
N LEU A 285 -1.54 -18.94 11.86
CA LEU A 285 -0.79 -17.69 11.76
C LEU A 285 0.70 -17.93 11.50
N HIS A 286 1.30 -18.97 12.03
CA HIS A 286 2.69 -19.33 11.77
C HIS A 286 2.96 -19.70 10.31
N LEU A 287 1.94 -20.09 9.54
CA LEU A 287 2.07 -20.24 8.08
C LEU A 287 2.26 -18.89 7.38
N ILE A 288 1.84 -17.79 8.05
CA ILE A 288 1.94 -16.42 7.55
C ILE A 288 3.07 -15.70 8.30
N HIS A 289 4.31 -15.80 7.86
CA HIS A 289 5.44 -15.01 8.39
C HIS A 289 5.62 -15.01 9.91
N ASP A 290 5.33 -16.12 10.59
CA ASP A 290 5.52 -16.23 12.04
C ASP A 290 4.76 -15.16 12.86
N ILE A 291 3.56 -14.88 12.43
CA ILE A 291 2.64 -13.92 13.05
C ILE A 291 2.05 -14.53 14.32
N SER A 292 1.92 -13.75 15.40
CA SER A 292 1.21 -14.16 16.62
C SER A 292 -0.23 -13.64 16.71
N GLY A 293 -0.61 -12.72 15.82
CA GLY A 293 -1.93 -12.13 15.81
C GLY A 293 -1.92 -10.69 15.32
N PHE A 294 -2.93 -9.95 15.75
CA PHE A 294 -3.14 -8.55 15.41
C PHE A 294 -3.48 -7.76 16.68
N ALA A 295 -2.91 -6.57 16.79
CA ALA A 295 -3.27 -5.57 17.79
C ALA A 295 -4.21 -4.52 17.16
N PRO A 296 -5.15 -3.93 17.94
CA PRO A 296 -5.90 -2.77 17.48
C PRO A 296 -4.95 -1.65 17.06
N ALA A 297 -5.22 -1.02 15.93
CA ALA A 297 -4.47 0.13 15.42
C ALA A 297 -5.39 0.99 14.55
N GLY A 298 -5.09 2.28 14.47
CA GLY A 298 -5.71 3.24 13.56
C GLY A 298 -4.68 3.83 12.61
N ASN A 299 -5.09 4.89 11.90
CA ASN A 299 -4.25 5.55 10.90
C ASN A 299 -2.96 6.14 11.51
N GLU A 300 -2.95 6.45 12.80
CA GLU A 300 -1.77 6.95 13.53
C GLU A 300 -0.58 5.96 13.49
N ALA A 301 -0.83 4.66 13.30
CA ALA A 301 0.21 3.66 13.10
C ALA A 301 1.06 3.90 11.84
N LEU A 302 0.59 4.75 10.93
CA LEU A 302 1.27 5.08 9.69
C LEU A 302 2.21 6.30 9.81
N VAL A 303 2.16 7.06 10.90
CA VAL A 303 3.02 8.24 11.11
C VAL A 303 4.50 7.92 10.93
N PRO A 304 5.06 6.82 11.50
CA PRO A 304 6.47 6.50 11.29
C PRO A 304 6.86 6.27 9.83
N PHE A 305 5.94 5.79 9.00
CA PHE A 305 6.19 5.61 7.56
C PHE A 305 6.16 6.94 6.80
N ALA A 306 5.23 7.83 7.17
CA ALA A 306 5.20 9.20 6.67
C ALA A 306 6.51 9.96 7.01
N ASP A 307 7.06 9.77 8.21
CA ASP A 307 8.33 10.37 8.64
C ASP A 307 9.53 9.86 7.81
N ILE A 308 9.54 8.57 7.45
CA ILE A 308 10.59 8.00 6.60
C ILE A 308 10.51 8.60 5.19
N GLU A 309 9.32 8.71 4.60
CA GLU A 309 9.12 9.34 3.29
C GLU A 309 9.52 10.81 3.29
N PHE A 310 9.04 11.55 4.28
CA PHE A 310 9.42 12.94 4.49
C PHE A 310 10.95 13.13 4.53
N THR A 311 11.62 12.24 5.27
CA THR A 311 13.09 12.26 5.36
C THR A 311 13.73 12.02 4.00
N LEU A 312 13.22 11.05 3.23
CA LEU A 312 13.74 10.74 1.88
C LEU A 312 13.50 11.91 0.92
N ASP A 313 12.32 12.48 0.90
CA ASP A 313 11.96 13.59 0.01
C ASP A 313 12.80 14.83 0.28
N ARG A 314 13.04 15.16 1.56
CA ARG A 314 13.93 16.27 1.92
C ARG A 314 15.37 16.01 1.43
N ARG A 315 15.90 14.80 1.63
CA ARG A 315 17.25 14.44 1.17
C ARG A 315 17.37 14.51 -0.35
N ARG A 316 16.37 14.01 -1.08
CA ARG A 316 16.30 14.13 -2.54
C ARG A 316 16.24 15.57 -2.99
N ALA A 317 15.45 16.41 -2.31
CA ALA A 317 15.39 17.84 -2.60
C ALA A 317 16.75 18.52 -2.38
N TYR A 318 17.50 18.19 -1.33
CA TYR A 318 18.87 18.73 -1.11
C TYR A 318 19.88 18.23 -2.13
N SER A 319 19.68 17.04 -2.71
CA SER A 319 20.61 16.43 -3.67
C SER A 319 20.32 16.80 -5.12
N ALA A 320 19.12 17.31 -5.39
CA ALA A 320 18.69 17.67 -6.74
C ALA A 320 19.40 18.93 -7.26
N GLN A 321 19.49 19.05 -8.59
CA GLN A 321 19.96 20.27 -9.23
C GLN A 321 18.81 21.29 -9.31
N TRP A 322 19.05 22.47 -8.76
CA TRP A 322 18.08 23.55 -8.73
C TRP A 322 18.51 24.74 -9.59
N VAL A 323 17.54 25.40 -10.21
CA VAL A 323 17.77 26.65 -10.96
C VAL A 323 18.16 27.82 -10.04
N SER A 324 17.82 27.73 -8.74
CA SER A 324 18.21 28.71 -7.70
C SER A 324 18.01 28.12 -6.30
N ASP A 325 18.68 28.71 -5.30
CA ASP A 325 18.45 28.39 -3.90
C ASP A 325 17.00 28.69 -3.46
N ALA A 326 16.38 29.72 -4.01
CA ALA A 326 14.98 30.05 -3.73
C ALA A 326 14.03 28.94 -4.18
N ALA A 327 14.29 28.30 -5.34
CA ALA A 327 13.52 27.16 -5.82
C ALA A 327 13.68 25.95 -4.91
N MET A 328 14.90 25.64 -4.44
CA MET A 328 15.16 24.58 -3.47
C MET A 328 14.39 24.85 -2.15
N GLN A 329 14.50 26.07 -1.59
CA GLN A 329 13.81 26.43 -0.36
C GLN A 329 12.27 26.35 -0.50
N ALA A 330 11.73 26.75 -1.65
CA ALA A 330 10.31 26.62 -1.94
C ALA A 330 9.86 25.14 -1.96
N ARG A 331 10.66 24.25 -2.55
CA ARG A 331 10.38 22.80 -2.55
C ARG A 331 10.46 22.22 -1.13
N LEU A 332 11.48 22.57 -0.34
CA LEU A 332 11.59 22.11 1.04
C LEU A 332 10.39 22.55 1.87
N LYS A 333 9.98 23.82 1.77
CA LYS A 333 8.80 24.34 2.47
C LYS A 333 7.52 23.59 2.06
N LYS A 334 7.40 23.23 0.78
CA LYS A 334 6.27 22.43 0.30
C LYS A 334 6.28 21.03 0.91
N ILE A 335 7.43 20.35 0.95
CA ILE A 335 7.58 19.02 1.58
C ILE A 335 7.21 19.09 3.06
N ASP A 336 7.67 20.11 3.79
CA ASP A 336 7.36 20.30 5.21
C ASP A 336 5.84 20.47 5.43
N ALA A 337 5.18 21.31 4.60
CA ALA A 337 3.74 21.53 4.70
C ALA A 337 2.90 20.29 4.33
N GLU A 338 3.31 19.55 3.32
CA GLU A 338 2.67 18.29 2.90
C GLU A 338 2.76 17.24 4.01
N HIS A 339 3.93 17.09 4.63
CA HIS A 339 4.12 16.17 5.76
C HIS A 339 3.28 16.56 6.97
N GLU A 340 3.27 17.84 7.38
CA GLU A 340 2.43 18.31 8.48
C GLU A 340 0.93 18.07 8.22
N ALA A 341 0.47 18.28 6.98
CA ALA A 341 -0.91 18.01 6.59
C ALA A 341 -1.23 16.52 6.68
N LEU A 342 -0.33 15.66 6.17
CA LEU A 342 -0.47 14.22 6.22
C LEU A 342 -0.53 13.70 7.67
N VAL A 343 0.40 14.12 8.53
CA VAL A 343 0.39 13.73 9.95
C VAL A 343 -0.90 14.16 10.64
N ARG A 344 -1.40 15.39 10.39
CA ARG A 344 -2.69 15.82 10.93
C ARG A 344 -3.85 14.93 10.45
N GLN A 345 -3.85 14.52 9.18
CA GLN A 345 -4.85 13.61 8.62
C GLN A 345 -4.79 12.24 9.29
N LEU A 346 -3.59 11.66 9.47
CA LEU A 346 -3.39 10.36 10.09
C LEU A 346 -3.76 10.35 11.58
N MET A 347 -3.55 11.46 12.28
CA MET A 347 -3.88 11.62 13.71
C MET A 347 -5.34 12.00 13.95
N ALA A 348 -6.09 12.35 12.91
CA ALA A 348 -7.51 12.63 13.04
C ALA A 348 -8.28 11.35 13.42
N PRO A 349 -9.28 11.43 14.35
CA PRO A 349 -10.12 10.30 14.66
C PRO A 349 -10.75 9.74 13.37
N SER A 350 -10.65 8.43 13.17
CA SER A 350 -11.36 7.76 12.07
C SER A 350 -12.86 8.02 12.22
N ALA A 351 -13.54 8.36 11.15
CA ALA A 351 -15.00 8.50 11.17
C ALA A 351 -15.63 7.18 11.64
N PRO A 352 -16.64 7.24 12.52
CA PRO A 352 -17.28 6.06 13.11
C PRO A 352 -17.89 5.11 12.07
#